data_3f4a56372b88482486271057b438dcfb
#
_entry.id   3f4a56372b88482486271057b438dcfb
#
_cell.length_a   1.000
_cell.length_b   1.000
_cell.length_c   1.000
_cell.angle_alpha   90.00
_cell.angle_beta   90.00
_cell.angle_gamma   90.00
#
_symmetry.space_group_name_H-M   'P 1'
#
loop_
_entity.id
_entity.type
_entity.pdbx_description
1 polymer ?
#
loop_
_entity_poly.entity_id
_entity_poly.type
_entity_poly.pdbx_seq_one_letter_code
_entity_poly.pdbx_strand_id
1 'polypeptide(L)'
;YDMQVVGKGSLCQNLQAYTAKCQAAGAEIDDWRTAVSCPLFCPDNSHYETCIRACDSSCASFSTMQCTRNCFEGCRCNDGYLFDGNACVLLEKCGCTHNELYLKAGESIFSTNCTGKWTCQGLDQVIYEETACQDEEICILQNGVRGCGRREGQCKISREAQLVSFDGTSARWNFCGGVYDAFSVCDESDPSWFRVSVNIGKDCEDNLSVVKAAHVYFGEAAITLKKNNRIWVNGRSVKLPHKISKHLTLHKEQNGIVINRASDIQVQFSPDGGVTVKVKDIPSEKLCGPCGNFNGDPTDDQKLPNGESANAAEALYAWKAKDF
;
A
#
# COMPACT_ATOMS: atom_id res chain seq x y z
N TYR A 1 -25.28 2.51 -36.81
CA TYR A 1 -25.58 3.55 -35.83
C TYR A 1 -24.33 4.00 -35.06
N ASP A 2 -23.53 3.05 -34.58
CA ASP A 2 -22.30 3.34 -33.80
C ASP A 2 -21.21 4.05 -34.65
N MET A 3 -21.12 3.71 -35.93
CA MET A 3 -20.17 4.37 -36.85
C MET A 3 -20.48 5.84 -37.10
N GLN A 4 -21.75 6.21 -37.07
CA GLN A 4 -22.21 7.59 -37.35
C GLN A 4 -22.09 8.51 -36.13
N VAL A 5 -22.18 7.95 -34.90
CA VAL A 5 -22.28 8.72 -33.66
C VAL A 5 -20.97 8.69 -32.81
N VAL A 6 -20.23 7.59 -32.79
CA VAL A 6 -19.11 7.37 -31.83
C VAL A 6 -17.78 7.03 -32.53
N GLY A 7 -17.78 6.79 -33.81
CA GLY A 7 -16.61 6.52 -34.63
C GLY A 7 -16.13 5.06 -34.62
N LYS A 8 -15.11 4.78 -35.47
CA LYS A 8 -14.60 3.45 -35.78
C LYS A 8 -14.06 2.68 -34.55
N GLY A 9 -13.51 3.39 -33.56
CA GLY A 9 -12.97 2.78 -32.34
C GLY A 9 -14.04 2.07 -31.50
N SER A 10 -15.22 2.65 -31.37
CA SER A 10 -16.36 2.03 -30.67
C SER A 10 -16.87 0.78 -31.36
N LEU A 11 -16.91 0.78 -32.71
CA LEU A 11 -17.27 -0.41 -33.47
C LEU A 11 -16.33 -1.58 -33.21
N CYS A 12 -14.98 -1.32 -33.20
CA CYS A 12 -14.00 -2.35 -32.94
C CYS A 12 -14.13 -2.93 -31.51
N GLN A 13 -14.40 -2.09 -30.50
CA GLN A 13 -14.63 -2.52 -29.12
C GLN A 13 -15.90 -3.36 -28.97
N ASN A 14 -17.00 -2.95 -29.61
CA ASN A 14 -18.27 -3.68 -29.57
C ASN A 14 -18.18 -5.04 -30.25
N LEU A 15 -17.50 -5.11 -31.40
CA LEU A 15 -17.26 -6.37 -32.10
C LEU A 15 -16.35 -7.29 -31.29
N GLN A 16 -15.31 -6.76 -30.66
CA GLN A 16 -14.45 -7.53 -29.76
C GLN A 16 -15.23 -8.13 -28.59
N ALA A 17 -16.07 -7.34 -27.93
CA ALA A 17 -16.90 -7.82 -26.83
C ALA A 17 -17.92 -8.89 -27.29
N TYR A 18 -18.47 -8.74 -28.48
CA TYR A 18 -19.38 -9.72 -29.08
C TYR A 18 -18.65 -11.02 -29.43
N THR A 19 -17.48 -10.93 -30.10
CA THR A 19 -16.60 -12.07 -30.40
C THR A 19 -16.25 -12.87 -29.15
N ALA A 20 -15.81 -12.18 -28.08
CA ALA A 20 -15.48 -12.82 -26.80
C ALA A 20 -16.66 -13.61 -26.21
N LYS A 21 -17.90 -13.08 -26.31
CA LYS A 21 -19.11 -13.78 -25.87
C LYS A 21 -19.41 -15.01 -26.71
N CYS A 22 -19.25 -14.92 -28.03
CA CYS A 22 -19.47 -16.04 -28.95
C CYS A 22 -18.46 -17.16 -28.67
N GLN A 23 -17.18 -16.82 -28.51
CA GLN A 23 -16.13 -17.79 -28.20
C GLN A 23 -16.32 -18.44 -26.83
N ALA A 24 -16.74 -17.67 -25.83
CA ALA A 24 -17.10 -18.21 -24.51
C ALA A 24 -18.28 -19.22 -24.59
N ALA A 25 -19.17 -19.04 -25.56
CA ALA A 25 -20.24 -20.00 -25.86
C ALA A 25 -19.80 -21.17 -26.74
N GLY A 26 -18.54 -21.22 -27.15
CA GLY A 26 -17.95 -22.29 -27.96
C GLY A 26 -18.09 -22.11 -29.48
N ALA A 27 -18.43 -20.91 -29.95
CA ALA A 27 -18.52 -20.63 -31.39
C ALA A 27 -17.12 -20.42 -31.99
N GLU A 28 -16.88 -20.99 -33.18
CA GLU A 28 -15.70 -20.67 -33.99
C GLU A 28 -15.90 -19.31 -34.67
N ILE A 29 -14.85 -18.49 -34.67
CA ILE A 29 -14.91 -17.13 -35.24
C ILE A 29 -13.84 -16.99 -36.32
N ASP A 30 -14.27 -16.47 -37.47
CA ASP A 30 -13.37 -16.09 -38.55
C ASP A 30 -12.66 -14.75 -38.28
N ASP A 31 -11.65 -14.43 -39.10
CA ASP A 31 -10.91 -13.16 -38.99
C ASP A 31 -11.80 -11.96 -39.39
N TRP A 32 -12.57 -11.48 -38.43
CA TRP A 32 -13.40 -10.30 -38.58
C TRP A 32 -12.60 -9.00 -38.57
N ARG A 33 -11.42 -8.99 -37.91
CA ARG A 33 -10.62 -7.79 -37.75
C ARG A 33 -10.07 -7.26 -39.06
N THR A 34 -9.63 -8.15 -39.92
CA THR A 34 -9.20 -7.80 -41.28
C THR A 34 -10.38 -7.30 -42.10
N ALA A 35 -11.55 -7.95 -42.02
CA ALA A 35 -12.73 -7.59 -42.79
C ALA A 35 -13.25 -6.17 -42.49
N VAL A 36 -13.17 -5.70 -41.24
CA VAL A 36 -13.65 -4.37 -40.83
C VAL A 36 -12.50 -3.36 -40.51
N SER A 37 -11.28 -3.73 -40.83
CA SER A 37 -10.06 -2.91 -40.57
C SER A 37 -9.95 -2.46 -39.10
N CYS A 38 -10.07 -3.41 -38.16
CA CYS A 38 -9.89 -3.24 -36.73
C CYS A 38 -8.62 -4.01 -36.26
N PRO A 39 -7.40 -3.60 -36.63
CA PRO A 39 -6.19 -4.36 -36.33
C PRO A 39 -5.94 -4.46 -34.83
N LEU A 40 -5.50 -5.62 -34.38
CA LEU A 40 -4.93 -5.82 -33.05
C LEU A 40 -3.40 -5.81 -33.18
N PHE A 41 -2.77 -4.83 -32.51
CA PHE A 41 -1.30 -4.75 -32.48
C PHE A 41 -0.78 -5.69 -31.40
N CYS A 42 -0.07 -6.69 -31.80
CA CYS A 42 0.55 -7.67 -30.90
C CYS A 42 1.96 -7.21 -30.46
N PRO A 43 2.37 -7.53 -29.22
CA PRO A 43 3.73 -7.29 -28.75
C PRO A 43 4.78 -8.03 -29.59
N ASP A 44 6.05 -7.70 -29.33
CA ASP A 44 7.19 -8.36 -30.00
C ASP A 44 7.14 -9.89 -29.85
N ASN A 45 7.53 -10.58 -30.91
CA ASN A 45 7.54 -12.04 -31.01
C ASN A 45 6.15 -12.69 -30.89
N SER A 46 5.09 -11.95 -31.24
CA SER A 46 3.72 -12.47 -31.30
C SER A 46 2.95 -11.98 -32.53
N HIS A 47 1.90 -12.68 -32.85
CA HIS A 47 0.98 -12.32 -33.95
C HIS A 47 -0.46 -12.56 -33.53
N TYR A 48 -1.39 -11.91 -34.25
CA TYR A 48 -2.82 -12.09 -34.04
C TYR A 48 -3.27 -13.47 -34.52
N GLU A 49 -4.09 -14.11 -33.70
CA GLU A 49 -4.77 -15.37 -34.02
C GLU A 49 -6.22 -15.35 -33.50
N THR A 50 -7.14 -15.96 -34.26
CA THR A 50 -8.57 -15.97 -33.94
C THR A 50 -8.94 -16.94 -32.82
N CYS A 51 -8.11 -17.96 -32.55
CA CYS A 51 -8.36 -19.02 -31.57
C CYS A 51 -7.08 -19.42 -30.83
N ILE A 52 -6.85 -18.80 -29.69
CA ILE A 52 -5.72 -19.11 -28.81
C ILE A 52 -6.26 -19.79 -27.56
N ARG A 53 -5.65 -20.89 -27.16
CA ARG A 53 -5.88 -21.52 -25.84
C ARG A 53 -4.76 -21.09 -24.89
N ALA A 54 -5.12 -20.84 -23.64
CA ALA A 54 -4.17 -20.34 -22.62
C ALA A 54 -2.92 -21.24 -22.46
N CYS A 55 -3.02 -22.51 -22.83
CA CYS A 55 -1.93 -23.47 -22.68
C CYS A 55 -1.06 -23.66 -23.93
N ASP A 56 -1.47 -23.17 -25.10
CA ASP A 56 -0.84 -23.56 -26.37
C ASP A 56 0.57 -22.97 -26.56
N SER A 57 0.93 -21.93 -25.82
CA SER A 57 2.21 -21.25 -25.95
C SER A 57 2.63 -20.54 -24.66
N SER A 58 2.46 -21.19 -23.50
CA SER A 58 2.79 -20.59 -22.18
C SER A 58 3.92 -21.34 -21.49
N CYS A 59 4.84 -20.60 -20.87
CA CYS A 59 5.87 -21.17 -20.00
C CYS A 59 5.25 -21.95 -18.82
N ALA A 60 4.08 -21.55 -18.34
CA ALA A 60 3.37 -22.23 -17.24
C ALA A 60 2.69 -23.54 -17.66
N SER A 61 2.57 -23.85 -18.95
CA SER A 61 1.89 -25.06 -19.43
C SER A 61 2.69 -26.36 -19.25
N PHE A 62 3.97 -26.25 -18.86
CA PHE A 62 4.76 -27.42 -18.49
C PHE A 62 4.35 -28.05 -17.15
N SER A 63 3.52 -27.37 -16.34
CA SER A 63 2.95 -27.89 -15.10
C SER A 63 1.43 -27.97 -15.20
N THR A 64 0.90 -29.17 -15.36
CA THR A 64 -0.45 -29.73 -15.02
C THR A 64 -1.69 -28.81 -14.99
N MET A 65 -1.73 -27.65 -15.62
CA MET A 65 -2.95 -26.88 -15.76
C MET A 65 -3.90 -27.56 -16.75
N GLN A 66 -5.14 -27.86 -16.30
CA GLN A 66 -6.20 -28.31 -17.19
C GLN A 66 -6.54 -27.18 -18.16
N CYS A 67 -6.11 -27.32 -19.40
CA CYS A 67 -6.43 -26.38 -20.45
C CYS A 67 -7.94 -26.38 -20.74
N THR A 68 -8.56 -25.22 -20.71
CA THR A 68 -9.96 -25.06 -21.13
C THR A 68 -10.07 -25.39 -22.63
N ARG A 69 -11.16 -26.05 -23.04
CA ARG A 69 -11.43 -26.36 -24.45
C ARG A 69 -11.72 -25.11 -25.29
N ASN A 70 -12.17 -24.05 -24.65
CA ASN A 70 -12.54 -22.80 -25.31
C ASN A 70 -11.29 -22.01 -25.68
N CYS A 71 -11.30 -21.43 -26.85
CA CYS A 71 -10.27 -20.50 -27.31
C CYS A 71 -10.81 -19.07 -27.43
N PHE A 72 -9.91 -18.13 -27.42
CA PHE A 72 -10.23 -16.70 -27.55
C PHE A 72 -9.27 -16.06 -28.56
N GLU A 73 -9.77 -15.03 -29.26
CA GLU A 73 -8.89 -14.25 -30.13
C GLU A 73 -7.86 -13.46 -29.32
N GLY A 74 -6.67 -13.28 -29.84
CA GLY A 74 -5.62 -12.54 -29.15
C GLY A 74 -4.28 -12.59 -29.88
N CYS A 75 -3.21 -12.31 -29.11
CA CYS A 75 -1.85 -12.41 -29.60
C CYS A 75 -1.21 -13.73 -29.16
N ARG A 76 -0.82 -14.55 -30.10
CA ARG A 76 -0.10 -15.81 -29.89
C ARG A 76 1.39 -15.59 -30.10
N CYS A 77 2.22 -16.20 -29.26
CA CYS A 77 3.65 -16.18 -29.46
C CYS A 77 4.03 -16.87 -30.78
N ASN A 78 5.01 -16.33 -31.47
CA ASN A 78 5.59 -16.93 -32.67
C ASN A 78 6.26 -18.27 -32.34
N ASP A 79 6.45 -19.10 -33.34
CA ASP A 79 7.10 -20.41 -33.19
C ASP A 79 8.48 -20.24 -32.49
N GLY A 80 8.73 -21.07 -31.48
CA GLY A 80 9.93 -20.98 -30.64
C GLY A 80 9.86 -20.04 -29.44
N TYR A 81 8.76 -19.29 -29.30
CA TYR A 81 8.52 -18.41 -28.16
C TYR A 81 7.34 -18.90 -27.33
N LEU A 82 7.40 -18.65 -26.02
CA LEU A 82 6.38 -18.97 -25.04
C LEU A 82 6.00 -17.73 -24.22
N PHE A 83 4.75 -17.64 -23.84
CA PHE A 83 4.25 -16.53 -23.02
C PHE A 83 4.62 -16.74 -21.55
N ASP A 84 5.36 -15.80 -20.95
CA ASP A 84 5.82 -15.85 -19.55
C ASP A 84 4.87 -15.15 -18.57
N GLY A 85 3.66 -14.76 -19.01
CA GLY A 85 2.70 -13.95 -18.27
C GLY A 85 2.78 -12.45 -18.60
N ASN A 86 3.80 -12.01 -19.33
CA ASN A 86 3.99 -10.60 -19.70
C ASN A 86 4.44 -10.43 -21.16
N ALA A 87 5.34 -11.26 -21.63
CA ALA A 87 5.94 -11.19 -22.97
C ALA A 87 6.16 -12.60 -23.56
N CYS A 88 6.38 -12.65 -24.88
CA CYS A 88 6.81 -13.87 -25.54
C CYS A 88 8.33 -13.99 -25.46
N VAL A 89 8.81 -15.02 -24.74
CA VAL A 89 10.20 -15.29 -24.47
C VAL A 89 10.63 -16.64 -25.06
N LEU A 90 11.94 -16.82 -25.28
CA LEU A 90 12.49 -18.11 -25.67
C LEU A 90 12.32 -19.13 -24.53
N LEU A 91 12.21 -20.42 -24.85
CA LEU A 91 12.04 -21.49 -23.86
C LEU A 91 13.08 -21.42 -22.74
N GLU A 92 14.32 -21.13 -23.06
CA GLU A 92 15.43 -21.01 -22.10
C GLU A 92 15.27 -19.87 -21.08
N LYS A 93 14.37 -18.92 -21.37
CA LYS A 93 14.02 -17.80 -20.49
C LYS A 93 12.72 -18.03 -19.74
N CYS A 94 12.05 -19.16 -19.95
CA CYS A 94 10.90 -19.53 -19.14
C CYS A 94 11.27 -19.64 -17.67
N GLY A 95 10.35 -19.22 -16.83
CA GLY A 95 10.47 -19.29 -15.37
C GLY A 95 10.18 -20.70 -14.83
N CYS A 96 9.68 -20.75 -13.61
CA CYS A 96 9.39 -21.97 -12.88
C CYS A 96 8.00 -21.91 -12.26
N THR A 97 7.39 -23.07 -12.09
CA THR A 97 6.15 -23.20 -11.32
C THR A 97 6.46 -23.80 -9.96
N HIS A 98 6.13 -23.08 -8.89
CA HIS A 98 6.29 -23.55 -7.52
C HIS A 98 5.03 -23.24 -6.70
N ASN A 99 4.43 -24.28 -6.07
CA ASN A 99 3.19 -24.15 -5.30
C ASN A 99 2.07 -23.38 -6.04
N GLU A 100 1.81 -23.76 -7.29
CA GLU A 100 0.81 -23.14 -8.18
C GLU A 100 1.11 -21.69 -8.58
N LEU A 101 2.24 -21.12 -8.18
CA LEU A 101 2.69 -19.79 -8.60
C LEU A 101 3.75 -19.91 -9.68
N TYR A 102 3.61 -19.11 -10.73
CA TYR A 102 4.65 -18.96 -11.73
C TYR A 102 5.64 -17.89 -11.31
N LEU A 103 6.92 -18.24 -11.27
CA LEU A 103 8.04 -17.35 -10.98
C LEU A 103 8.85 -17.13 -12.25
N LYS A 104 9.17 -15.91 -12.57
CA LYS A 104 10.13 -15.63 -13.65
C LYS A 104 11.53 -16.08 -13.27
N ALA A 105 12.37 -16.32 -14.26
CA ALA A 105 13.77 -16.64 -14.01
C ALA A 105 14.44 -15.51 -13.20
N GLY A 106 15.04 -15.88 -12.07
CA GLY A 106 15.63 -14.95 -11.10
C GLY A 106 14.68 -14.46 -10.00
N GLU A 107 13.36 -14.67 -10.13
CA GLU A 107 12.42 -14.33 -9.06
C GLU A 107 12.48 -15.35 -7.92
N SER A 108 12.19 -14.86 -6.71
CA SER A 108 12.20 -15.66 -5.50
C SER A 108 10.95 -15.45 -4.67
N ILE A 109 10.53 -16.49 -3.96
CA ILE A 109 9.49 -16.42 -2.93
C ILE A 109 10.03 -16.94 -1.60
N PHE A 110 9.58 -16.34 -0.51
CA PHE A 110 9.98 -16.73 0.84
C PHE A 110 8.99 -17.69 1.47
N SER A 111 9.48 -18.53 2.39
CA SER A 111 8.65 -19.35 3.28
C SER A 111 7.76 -18.46 4.17
N THR A 112 6.74 -19.06 4.81
CA THR A 112 5.80 -18.32 5.67
C THR A 112 6.43 -17.53 6.80
N ASN A 113 7.60 -17.93 7.26
CA ASN A 113 8.40 -17.28 8.32
C ASN A 113 9.71 -16.66 7.81
N CYS A 114 9.91 -16.60 6.48
CA CYS A 114 11.13 -16.13 5.83
C CYS A 114 12.44 -16.84 6.26
N THR A 115 12.35 -18.07 6.76
CA THR A 115 13.53 -18.89 7.10
C THR A 115 14.09 -19.63 5.90
N GLY A 116 13.45 -19.55 4.77
CA GLY A 116 13.89 -20.11 3.52
C GLY A 116 13.34 -19.35 2.32
N LYS A 117 14.02 -19.47 1.21
CA LYS A 117 13.71 -18.79 -0.04
C LYS A 117 13.84 -19.79 -1.20
N TRP A 118 12.84 -19.84 -2.05
CA TRP A 118 12.88 -20.57 -3.32
C TRP A 118 13.15 -19.58 -4.44
N THR A 119 14.21 -19.82 -5.20
CA THR A 119 14.61 -19.00 -6.35
C THR A 119 14.48 -19.79 -7.62
N CYS A 120 13.79 -19.25 -8.61
CA CYS A 120 13.71 -19.82 -9.95
C CYS A 120 15.00 -19.56 -10.72
N GLN A 121 15.67 -20.63 -11.18
CA GLN A 121 16.85 -20.53 -12.04
C GLN A 121 16.50 -20.50 -13.54
N GLY A 122 15.22 -20.66 -13.88
CA GLY A 122 14.73 -20.87 -15.23
C GLY A 122 14.52 -22.34 -15.56
N LEU A 123 13.82 -22.63 -16.67
CA LEU A 123 13.53 -23.99 -17.15
C LEU A 123 12.93 -24.91 -16.06
N ASP A 124 12.04 -24.36 -15.26
CA ASP A 124 11.37 -25.03 -14.13
C ASP A 124 12.30 -25.55 -13.03
N GLN A 125 13.53 -25.03 -12.96
CA GLN A 125 14.49 -25.36 -11.91
C GLN A 125 14.35 -24.37 -10.75
N VAL A 126 13.89 -24.87 -9.60
CA VAL A 126 13.76 -24.11 -8.37
C VAL A 126 14.79 -24.55 -7.36
N ILE A 127 15.58 -23.61 -6.84
CA ILE A 127 16.57 -23.84 -5.80
C ILE A 127 16.02 -23.33 -4.47
N TYR A 128 16.13 -24.14 -3.42
CA TYR A 128 15.85 -23.74 -2.04
C TYR A 128 17.14 -23.32 -1.34
N GLU A 129 17.08 -22.20 -0.66
CA GLU A 129 18.15 -21.69 0.20
C GLU A 129 17.60 -21.39 1.59
N GLU A 130 18.27 -21.85 2.64
CA GLU A 130 17.99 -21.37 3.98
C GLU A 130 18.45 -19.93 4.10
N THR A 131 17.60 -19.08 4.67
CA THR A 131 17.87 -17.67 4.83
C THR A 131 17.17 -17.15 6.09
N ALA A 132 17.51 -15.95 6.50
CA ALA A 132 16.78 -15.22 7.54
C ALA A 132 16.74 -13.74 7.13
N CYS A 133 15.75 -13.03 7.64
CA CYS A 133 15.74 -11.58 7.53
C CYS A 133 16.91 -10.98 8.31
N GLN A 134 17.42 -9.84 7.87
CA GLN A 134 18.49 -9.13 8.55
C GLN A 134 18.02 -8.58 9.91
N ASP A 135 18.94 -8.17 10.77
CA ASP A 135 18.65 -7.83 12.18
C ASP A 135 17.55 -6.77 12.38
N GLU A 136 17.29 -5.89 11.41
CA GLU A 136 16.24 -4.86 11.51
C GLU A 136 15.03 -5.17 10.61
N GLU A 137 15.01 -6.34 10.00
CA GLU A 137 13.94 -6.77 9.10
C GLU A 137 13.07 -7.85 9.73
N ILE A 138 11.79 -7.82 9.39
CA ILE A 138 10.83 -8.86 9.75
C ILE A 138 10.21 -9.49 8.50
N CYS A 139 9.73 -10.70 8.65
CA CYS A 139 9.00 -11.39 7.59
C CYS A 139 7.62 -10.75 7.42
N ILE A 140 7.39 -10.06 6.32
CA ILE A 140 6.14 -9.34 6.03
C ILE A 140 5.51 -9.82 4.74
N LEU A 141 4.19 -9.61 4.62
CA LEU A 141 3.45 -9.77 3.37
C LEU A 141 3.14 -8.38 2.82
N GLN A 142 3.80 -7.99 1.73
CA GLN A 142 3.61 -6.69 1.10
C GLN A 142 3.09 -6.88 -0.33
N ASN A 143 1.95 -6.28 -0.65
CA ASN A 143 1.30 -6.41 -1.97
C ASN A 143 1.09 -7.87 -2.43
N GLY A 144 0.81 -8.77 -1.49
CA GLY A 144 0.62 -10.19 -1.79
C GLY A 144 1.92 -11.00 -1.90
N VAL A 145 3.09 -10.36 -1.82
CA VAL A 145 4.40 -11.00 -1.88
C VAL A 145 5.01 -11.04 -0.48
N ARG A 146 5.45 -12.23 -0.06
CA ARG A 146 6.15 -12.41 1.21
C ARG A 146 7.65 -12.15 1.02
N GLY A 147 8.24 -11.45 1.98
CA GLY A 147 9.66 -11.13 1.95
C GLY A 147 10.12 -10.52 3.25
N CYS A 148 11.41 -10.28 3.35
CA CYS A 148 11.99 -9.49 4.42
C CYS A 148 11.80 -8.00 4.13
N GLY A 149 11.32 -7.28 5.10
CA GLY A 149 11.14 -5.84 4.99
C GLY A 149 11.22 -5.18 6.34
N ARG A 150 11.50 -3.89 6.33
CA ARG A 150 11.58 -3.13 7.56
C ARG A 150 10.20 -2.95 8.18
N ARG A 151 10.17 -3.01 9.48
CA ARG A 151 8.95 -2.88 10.25
C ARG A 151 8.34 -1.49 10.04
N GLU A 152 7.06 -1.45 9.67
CA GLU A 152 6.28 -0.21 9.57
C GLU A 152 5.23 -0.21 10.67
N GLY A 153 5.34 0.76 11.59
CA GLY A 153 4.35 0.97 12.63
C GLY A 153 3.22 1.88 12.17
N GLN A 154 2.02 1.60 12.63
CA GLN A 154 0.86 2.44 12.35
C GLN A 154 0.05 2.70 13.62
N CYS A 155 0.00 3.96 14.05
CA CYS A 155 -0.93 4.42 15.09
C CYS A 155 -2.12 5.13 14.43
N LYS A 156 -3.33 4.79 14.86
CA LYS A 156 -4.58 5.36 14.35
C LYS A 156 -5.36 6.06 15.46
N ILE A 157 -5.83 7.26 15.17
CA ILE A 157 -6.75 8.01 16.03
C ILE A 157 -8.00 8.30 15.20
N SER A 158 -9.13 7.73 15.59
CA SER A 158 -10.39 7.94 14.88
C SER A 158 -10.96 9.34 15.13
N ARG A 159 -11.95 9.73 14.33
CA ARG A 159 -12.71 10.97 14.55
C ARG A 159 -13.26 11.06 15.98
N GLU A 160 -13.73 9.95 16.53
CA GLU A 160 -14.33 9.86 17.87
C GLU A 160 -13.27 9.78 18.99
N ALA A 161 -12.05 10.21 18.71
CA ALA A 161 -10.94 10.24 19.65
C ALA A 161 -10.61 8.85 20.26
N GLN A 162 -10.78 7.77 19.48
CA GLN A 162 -10.30 6.45 19.81
C GLN A 162 -8.92 6.25 19.19
N LEU A 163 -7.96 5.88 20.00
CA LEU A 163 -6.59 5.57 19.61
C LEU A 163 -6.41 4.06 19.51
N VAL A 164 -5.68 3.61 18.50
CA VAL A 164 -5.08 2.29 18.40
C VAL A 164 -3.57 2.50 18.24
N SER A 165 -2.79 2.04 19.20
CA SER A 165 -1.33 2.21 19.25
C SER A 165 -0.61 1.41 18.15
N PHE A 166 0.69 1.57 18.02
CA PHE A 166 1.51 0.78 17.09
C PHE A 166 1.48 -0.72 17.39
N ASP A 167 1.40 -1.11 18.66
CA ASP A 167 1.44 -2.49 19.10
C ASP A 167 0.03 -3.08 19.37
N GLY A 168 -1.03 -2.29 19.06
CA GLY A 168 -2.41 -2.74 19.03
C GLY A 168 -3.26 -2.42 20.28
N THR A 169 -2.70 -1.69 21.25
CA THR A 169 -3.47 -1.25 22.42
C THR A 169 -4.50 -0.21 22.03
N SER A 170 -5.72 -0.33 22.55
CA SER A 170 -6.82 0.61 22.29
C SER A 170 -7.14 1.47 23.50
N ALA A 171 -7.27 2.78 23.27
CA ALA A 171 -7.64 3.75 24.29
C ALA A 171 -8.56 4.82 23.70
N ARG A 172 -9.28 5.57 24.55
CA ARG A 172 -10.18 6.64 24.10
C ARG A 172 -10.08 7.86 25.01
N TRP A 173 -9.95 9.04 24.39
CA TRP A 173 -10.10 10.30 25.10
C TRP A 173 -11.57 10.57 25.43
N ASN A 174 -11.90 10.54 26.71
CA ASN A 174 -13.24 10.82 27.20
C ASN A 174 -13.34 12.19 27.88
N PHE A 175 -12.37 13.08 27.63
CA PHE A 175 -12.30 14.39 28.29
C PHE A 175 -12.77 15.50 27.36
N CYS A 176 -13.11 16.63 27.97
CA CYS A 176 -13.57 17.80 27.25
C CYS A 176 -12.44 18.78 27.04
N GLY A 177 -12.05 18.91 25.76
CA GLY A 177 -11.18 20.00 25.31
C GLY A 177 -9.72 19.89 25.73
N GLY A 178 -8.85 20.21 24.79
CA GLY A 178 -7.42 20.30 25.00
C GLY A 178 -6.64 19.74 23.83
N VAL A 179 -5.36 20.03 23.81
CA VAL A 179 -4.40 19.43 22.90
C VAL A 179 -3.62 18.39 23.67
N TYR A 180 -3.47 17.21 23.07
CA TYR A 180 -2.79 16.07 23.68
C TYR A 180 -1.75 15.57 22.70
N ASP A 181 -0.54 15.30 23.22
CA ASP A 181 0.52 14.68 22.45
C ASP A 181 0.17 13.20 22.26
N ALA A 182 0.10 12.78 21.02
CA ALA A 182 -0.21 11.41 20.67
C ALA A 182 1.06 10.57 20.46
N PHE A 183 2.11 11.23 19.94
CA PHE A 183 3.33 10.55 19.55
C PHE A 183 4.47 11.54 19.34
N SER A 184 5.68 11.19 19.81
CA SER A 184 6.87 12.00 19.60
C SER A 184 8.16 11.17 19.71
N VAL A 185 9.27 11.74 19.26
CA VAL A 185 10.59 11.35 19.75
C VAL A 185 10.75 11.96 21.13
N CYS A 186 11.17 11.15 22.11
CA CYS A 186 11.22 11.54 23.54
C CYS A 186 12.23 12.65 23.83
N ASP A 187 13.39 12.60 23.18
CA ASP A 187 14.44 13.58 23.31
C ASP A 187 14.26 14.73 22.31
N GLU A 188 13.88 15.91 22.80
CA GLU A 188 13.70 17.11 21.97
C GLU A 188 15.00 17.60 21.32
N SER A 189 16.17 17.17 21.81
CA SER A 189 17.48 17.50 21.24
C SER A 189 17.89 16.58 20.09
N ASP A 190 17.16 15.48 19.86
CA ASP A 190 17.44 14.55 18.77
C ASP A 190 17.23 15.26 17.39
N PRO A 191 18.20 15.19 16.47
CA PRO A 191 18.05 15.79 15.15
C PRO A 191 16.85 15.28 14.34
N SER A 192 16.38 14.08 14.67
CA SER A 192 15.19 13.47 14.07
C SER A 192 13.89 13.81 14.81
N TRP A 193 13.95 14.71 15.80
CA TRP A 193 12.81 15.02 16.64
C TRP A 193 11.56 15.45 15.84
N PHE A 194 10.44 14.94 16.28
CA PHE A 194 9.11 15.36 15.84
C PHE A 194 8.09 15.10 16.92
N ARG A 195 6.95 15.75 16.82
CA ARG A 195 5.80 15.57 17.71
C ARG A 195 4.49 15.64 16.90
N VAL A 196 3.59 14.73 17.19
CA VAL A 196 2.22 14.73 16.66
C VAL A 196 1.25 14.90 17.81
N SER A 197 0.49 15.99 17.80
CA SER A 197 -0.52 16.31 18.82
C SER A 197 -1.90 16.39 18.18
N VAL A 198 -2.93 16.04 18.93
CA VAL A 198 -4.32 16.09 18.50
C VAL A 198 -5.12 17.06 19.39
N ASN A 199 -5.89 17.91 18.75
CA ASN A 199 -6.84 18.80 19.46
C ASN A 199 -8.16 18.04 19.61
N ILE A 200 -8.50 17.71 20.86
CA ILE A 200 -9.74 17.02 21.20
C ILE A 200 -10.75 18.09 21.66
N GLY A 201 -11.94 18.04 21.08
CA GLY A 201 -13.06 18.89 21.47
C GLY A 201 -14.33 18.06 21.62
N LYS A 202 -15.40 18.66 22.09
CA LYS A 202 -16.73 18.04 22.10
C LYS A 202 -17.44 18.26 20.78
N ASP A 203 -18.20 17.25 20.32
CA ASP A 203 -19.24 17.43 19.32
C ASP A 203 -20.45 18.07 20.00
N CYS A 204 -21.05 19.08 19.33
CA CYS A 204 -22.17 19.83 19.92
C CYS A 204 -23.47 19.02 19.94
N GLU A 205 -23.61 18.03 19.05
CA GLU A 205 -24.83 17.23 18.92
C GLU A 205 -24.85 16.05 19.89
N ASP A 206 -23.74 15.28 19.98
CA ASP A 206 -23.69 14.02 20.72
C ASP A 206 -22.91 14.11 22.05
N ASN A 207 -22.36 15.27 22.39
CA ASN A 207 -21.49 15.48 23.54
C ASN A 207 -20.27 14.52 23.61
N LEU A 208 -19.87 13.96 22.47
CA LEU A 208 -18.76 13.04 22.35
C LEU A 208 -17.43 13.78 22.11
N SER A 209 -16.35 13.19 22.61
CA SER A 209 -15.00 13.68 22.30
C SER A 209 -14.67 13.41 20.83
N VAL A 210 -14.23 14.42 20.10
CA VAL A 210 -13.87 14.34 18.69
C VAL A 210 -12.58 15.07 18.37
N VAL A 211 -11.82 14.57 17.39
CA VAL A 211 -10.65 15.26 16.88
C VAL A 211 -11.06 16.47 16.04
N LYS A 212 -10.62 17.65 16.42
CA LYS A 212 -10.88 18.93 15.73
C LYS A 212 -9.72 19.35 14.82
N ALA A 213 -8.49 19.04 15.21
CA ALA A 213 -7.27 19.35 14.45
C ALA A 213 -6.15 18.38 14.81
N ALA A 214 -5.16 18.28 13.94
CA ALA A 214 -3.88 17.69 14.21
C ALA A 214 -2.78 18.75 14.09
N HIS A 215 -1.80 18.70 14.99
CA HIS A 215 -0.62 19.54 15.00
C HIS A 215 0.60 18.64 14.87
N VAL A 216 1.45 18.92 13.89
CA VAL A 216 2.66 18.15 13.63
C VAL A 216 3.85 19.09 13.66
N TYR A 217 4.80 18.78 14.51
CA TYR A 217 6.01 19.59 14.71
C TYR A 217 7.22 18.80 14.26
N PHE A 218 8.07 19.47 13.51
CA PHE A 218 9.41 19.05 13.15
C PHE A 218 10.37 20.17 13.54
N GLY A 219 11.65 19.90 13.64
CA GLY A 219 12.63 20.94 13.96
C GLY A 219 12.59 22.17 13.04
N GLU A 220 12.11 22.00 11.81
CA GLU A 220 12.05 23.06 10.77
C GLU A 220 10.63 23.66 10.56
N ALA A 221 9.58 23.01 11.07
CA ALA A 221 8.21 23.43 10.77
C ALA A 221 7.17 22.99 11.81
N ALA A 222 6.20 23.87 12.04
CA ALA A 222 4.96 23.58 12.75
C ALA A 222 3.79 23.56 11.76
N ILE A 223 3.11 22.43 11.65
CA ILE A 223 2.02 22.19 10.69
C ILE A 223 0.73 21.96 11.46
N THR A 224 -0.33 22.70 11.12
CA THR A 224 -1.66 22.49 11.66
C THR A 224 -2.62 22.08 10.57
N LEU A 225 -3.29 20.94 10.77
CA LEU A 225 -4.30 20.39 9.90
C LEU A 225 -5.67 20.48 10.57
N LYS A 226 -6.64 21.05 9.87
CA LYS A 226 -8.05 21.11 10.31
C LYS A 226 -8.99 20.57 9.25
N LYS A 227 -10.22 20.27 9.65
CA LYS A 227 -11.28 19.87 8.71
C LYS A 227 -11.41 20.87 7.55
N ASN A 228 -12.02 20.42 6.45
CA ASN A 228 -12.18 21.19 5.20
C ASN A 228 -10.86 21.57 4.52
N ASN A 229 -9.84 20.70 4.65
CA ASN A 229 -8.52 20.87 4.03
C ASN A 229 -7.84 22.21 4.39
N ARG A 230 -8.09 22.73 5.58
CA ARG A 230 -7.40 23.93 6.06
C ARG A 230 -6.05 23.55 6.64
N ILE A 231 -5.01 24.17 6.11
CA ILE A 231 -3.61 23.84 6.44
C ILE A 231 -2.86 25.13 6.77
N TRP A 232 -2.09 25.10 7.84
CA TRP A 232 -1.15 26.15 8.20
C TRP A 232 0.24 25.55 8.38
N VAL A 233 1.22 26.24 7.86
CA VAL A 233 2.66 25.94 8.06
C VAL A 233 3.29 27.19 8.65
N ASN A 234 3.91 27.06 9.82
CA ASN A 234 4.51 28.16 10.57
C ASN A 234 3.56 29.38 10.71
N GLY A 235 2.29 29.11 11.04
CA GLY A 235 1.24 30.12 11.20
C GLY A 235 0.66 30.70 9.92
N ARG A 236 1.13 30.33 8.74
CA ARG A 236 0.64 30.82 7.45
C ARG A 236 -0.20 29.76 6.74
N SER A 237 -1.35 30.15 6.21
CA SER A 237 -2.19 29.26 5.41
C SER A 237 -1.51 28.92 4.08
N VAL A 238 -1.51 27.63 3.73
CA VAL A 238 -0.88 27.12 2.50
C VAL A 238 -1.85 26.32 1.64
N LYS A 239 -1.54 26.20 0.35
CA LYS A 239 -2.25 25.36 -0.62
C LYS A 239 -1.43 24.11 -0.94
N LEU A 240 -2.11 23.01 -1.24
CA LEU A 240 -1.50 21.75 -1.65
C LEU A 240 -1.33 21.67 -3.19
N PRO A 241 -0.30 21.00 -3.69
CA PRO A 241 0.83 20.43 -2.92
C PRO A 241 1.75 21.54 -2.37
N HIS A 242 2.34 21.29 -1.21
CA HIS A 242 3.26 22.24 -0.57
C HIS A 242 4.57 21.54 -0.16
N LYS A 243 5.69 22.14 -0.51
CA LYS A 243 7.02 21.63 -0.15
C LYS A 243 7.66 22.61 0.83
N ILE A 244 7.96 22.13 2.03
CA ILE A 244 8.60 22.92 3.08
C ILE A 244 10.11 22.84 2.92
N SER A 245 10.64 21.62 2.75
CA SER A 245 12.05 21.37 2.54
C SER A 245 12.27 20.24 1.53
N LYS A 246 13.51 19.86 1.32
CA LYS A 246 13.89 18.73 0.46
C LYS A 246 13.26 17.41 0.95
N HIS A 247 13.07 17.29 2.26
CA HIS A 247 12.62 16.07 2.94
C HIS A 247 11.21 16.15 3.53
N LEU A 248 10.58 17.34 3.58
CA LEU A 248 9.28 17.56 4.18
C LEU A 248 8.28 18.12 3.17
N THR A 249 7.27 17.33 2.85
CA THR A 249 6.26 17.65 1.83
C THR A 249 4.84 17.38 2.32
N LEU A 250 3.89 18.18 1.82
CA LEU A 250 2.46 18.03 2.05
C LEU A 250 1.75 17.86 0.70
N HIS A 251 0.89 16.87 0.61
CA HIS A 251 0.06 16.66 -0.57
C HIS A 251 -1.32 16.09 -0.19
N LYS A 252 -2.21 16.04 -1.17
CA LYS A 252 -3.55 15.49 -1.01
C LYS A 252 -3.60 14.11 -1.65
N GLU A 253 -4.13 13.15 -0.92
CA GLU A 253 -4.48 11.81 -1.40
C GLU A 253 -5.99 11.58 -1.33
N GLN A 254 -6.45 10.42 -1.83
CA GLN A 254 -7.88 10.06 -1.77
C GLN A 254 -8.42 10.08 -0.34
N ASN A 255 -7.60 9.66 0.63
CA ASN A 255 -7.97 9.50 2.04
C ASN A 255 -7.60 10.72 2.91
N GLY A 256 -7.24 11.86 2.34
CA GLY A 256 -6.99 13.07 3.10
C GLY A 256 -5.70 13.81 2.75
N ILE A 257 -5.20 14.57 3.73
CA ILE A 257 -3.94 15.31 3.62
C ILE A 257 -2.83 14.47 4.21
N VAL A 258 -1.74 14.37 3.48
CA VAL A 258 -0.56 13.58 3.87
C VAL A 258 0.64 14.49 4.03
N ILE A 259 1.31 14.37 5.17
CA ILE A 259 2.62 14.94 5.46
C ILE A 259 3.63 13.81 5.38
N ASN A 260 4.64 13.96 4.53
CA ASN A 260 5.76 13.02 4.46
C ASN A 260 7.05 13.70 4.88
N ARG A 261 7.75 13.11 5.86
CA ARG A 261 9.13 13.46 6.16
C ARG A 261 10.04 12.34 5.68
N ALA A 262 10.80 12.60 4.61
CA ALA A 262 11.67 11.62 3.96
C ALA A 262 10.95 10.26 3.76
N SER A 263 11.52 9.16 4.27
CA SER A 263 10.93 7.83 4.22
C SER A 263 10.53 7.27 5.60
N ASP A 264 10.74 8.04 6.67
CA ASP A 264 10.64 7.56 8.06
C ASP A 264 9.31 7.88 8.74
N ILE A 265 8.66 8.98 8.39
CA ILE A 265 7.40 9.41 9.00
C ILE A 265 6.40 9.85 7.94
N GLN A 266 5.18 9.32 8.07
CA GLN A 266 4.01 9.80 7.35
C GLN A 266 2.89 10.10 8.35
N VAL A 267 2.32 11.30 8.28
CA VAL A 267 1.12 11.68 9.03
C VAL A 267 0.00 11.96 8.06
N GLN A 268 -1.09 11.25 8.18
CA GLN A 268 -2.30 11.42 7.38
C GLN A 268 -3.43 11.98 8.23
N PHE A 269 -4.07 13.03 7.74
CA PHE A 269 -5.28 13.61 8.33
C PHE A 269 -6.44 13.40 7.38
N SER A 270 -7.41 12.59 7.80
CA SER A 270 -8.57 12.23 6.99
C SER A 270 -9.62 13.33 6.96
N PRO A 271 -10.51 13.39 5.93
CA PRO A 271 -11.53 14.42 5.79
C PRO A 271 -12.53 14.45 6.95
N ASP A 272 -12.78 13.31 7.58
CA ASP A 272 -13.65 13.17 8.75
C ASP A 272 -12.99 13.63 10.06
N GLY A 273 -11.67 13.79 10.09
CA GLY A 273 -10.87 14.25 11.22
C GLY A 273 -10.02 13.17 11.88
N GLY A 274 -9.97 11.95 11.34
CA GLY A 274 -9.06 10.91 11.82
C GLY A 274 -7.60 11.27 11.54
N VAL A 275 -6.70 10.76 12.38
CA VAL A 275 -5.24 10.91 12.24
C VAL A 275 -4.61 9.53 12.16
N THR A 276 -3.75 9.30 11.17
CA THR A 276 -2.94 8.10 11.07
C THR A 276 -1.48 8.50 11.02
N VAL A 277 -0.69 7.94 11.92
CA VAL A 277 0.77 8.12 11.95
C VAL A 277 1.42 6.81 11.55
N LYS A 278 2.30 6.85 10.56
CA LYS A 278 3.12 5.72 10.16
C LYS A 278 4.58 6.06 10.39
N VAL A 279 5.31 5.09 10.92
CA VAL A 279 6.74 5.22 11.21
C VAL A 279 7.51 4.05 10.59
N LYS A 280 8.71 4.34 10.10
CA LYS A 280 9.67 3.35 9.62
C LYS A 280 11.05 3.65 10.20
N ASP A 281 11.78 2.60 10.50
CA ASP A 281 13.21 2.70 10.84
C ASP A 281 13.55 3.64 12.02
N ILE A 282 12.59 3.91 12.91
CA ILE A 282 12.86 4.67 14.13
C ILE A 282 13.00 3.68 15.28
N PRO A 283 14.13 3.70 16.01
CA PRO A 283 14.34 2.85 17.17
C PRO A 283 13.24 3.04 18.22
N SER A 284 12.71 1.94 18.75
CA SER A 284 11.58 1.95 19.70
C SER A 284 11.88 2.71 20.98
N GLU A 285 13.11 2.66 21.46
CA GLU A 285 13.56 3.37 22.65
C GLU A 285 13.56 4.90 22.53
N LYS A 286 13.49 5.42 21.31
CA LYS A 286 13.37 6.87 21.05
C LYS A 286 11.94 7.36 21.03
N LEU A 287 10.95 6.47 21.00
CA LEU A 287 9.56 6.81 20.79
C LEU A 287 8.79 6.88 22.11
N CYS A 288 7.93 7.88 22.24
CA CYS A 288 7.06 8.06 23.38
C CYS A 288 5.73 8.70 23.01
N GLY A 289 4.77 8.58 23.92
CA GLY A 289 3.39 9.03 23.75
C GLY A 289 2.40 7.88 23.78
N PRO A 290 1.10 8.18 23.79
CA PRO A 290 0.03 7.19 23.81
C PRO A 290 -0.02 6.24 22.62
N CYS A 291 0.60 6.57 21.47
CA CYS A 291 0.78 5.64 20.36
C CYS A 291 1.73 4.48 20.67
N GLY A 292 2.45 4.51 21.79
CA GLY A 292 3.40 3.48 22.16
C GLY A 292 4.79 3.67 21.52
N ASN A 293 5.66 2.71 21.78
CA ASN A 293 7.05 2.74 21.37
C ASN A 293 7.39 1.82 20.19
N PHE A 294 6.40 1.08 19.69
CA PHE A 294 6.52 0.17 18.55
C PHE A 294 7.58 -0.95 18.76
N ASN A 295 7.62 -1.53 19.95
CA ASN A 295 8.53 -2.64 20.30
C ASN A 295 7.89 -4.03 20.09
N GLY A 296 6.58 -4.12 19.80
CA GLY A 296 5.81 -5.35 19.64
C GLY A 296 5.16 -5.84 20.94
N ASP A 297 5.28 -5.09 22.02
CA ASP A 297 4.67 -5.39 23.32
C ASP A 297 3.53 -4.40 23.62
N PRO A 298 2.26 -4.79 23.45
CA PRO A 298 1.12 -3.91 23.71
C PRO A 298 0.96 -3.56 25.21
N THR A 299 1.63 -4.27 26.10
CA THR A 299 1.46 -4.07 27.57
C THR A 299 2.20 -2.84 28.09
N ASP A 300 3.18 -2.34 27.34
CA ASP A 300 3.99 -1.19 27.72
C ASP A 300 3.68 0.10 26.93
N ASP A 301 2.66 0.09 26.09
CA ASP A 301 2.23 1.26 25.31
C ASP A 301 1.65 2.40 26.17
N GLN A 302 1.10 2.06 27.34
CA GLN A 302 0.40 3.02 28.20
C GLN A 302 1.32 3.53 29.32
N LYS A 303 2.27 4.39 28.94
CA LYS A 303 3.20 5.03 29.86
C LYS A 303 2.91 6.51 30.06
N LEU A 304 3.12 6.97 31.28
CA LEU A 304 3.17 8.39 31.61
C LEU A 304 4.43 9.05 31.01
N PRO A 305 4.48 10.38 30.90
CA PRO A 305 5.68 11.09 30.46
C PRO A 305 6.93 10.82 31.30
N ASN A 306 6.79 10.35 32.54
CA ASN A 306 7.89 9.94 33.42
C ASN A 306 8.33 8.49 33.25
N GLY A 307 7.69 7.74 32.32
CA GLY A 307 8.00 6.35 32.01
C GLY A 307 7.28 5.31 32.89
N GLU A 308 6.49 5.73 33.88
CA GLU A 308 5.71 4.82 34.73
C GLU A 308 4.50 4.27 33.97
N SER A 309 4.13 3.02 34.24
CA SER A 309 2.93 2.40 33.66
C SER A 309 1.68 2.97 34.31
N ALA A 310 0.64 3.23 33.52
CA ALA A 310 -0.64 3.76 33.97
C ALA A 310 -1.80 3.04 33.28
N ASN A 311 -3.02 3.29 33.72
CA ASN A 311 -4.17 2.86 32.95
C ASN A 311 -4.37 3.79 31.73
N ALA A 312 -5.13 3.31 30.73
CA ALA A 312 -5.32 4.02 29.47
C ALA A 312 -5.81 5.46 29.62
N ALA A 313 -6.72 5.71 30.54
CA ALA A 313 -7.29 7.05 30.76
C ALA A 313 -6.25 7.99 31.39
N GLU A 314 -5.51 7.53 32.38
CA GLU A 314 -4.44 8.29 33.02
C GLU A 314 -3.31 8.60 32.05
N ALA A 315 -2.87 7.59 31.25
CA ALA A 315 -1.86 7.79 30.24
C ALA A 315 -2.29 8.87 29.23
N LEU A 316 -3.48 8.75 28.64
CA LEU A 316 -3.99 9.76 27.68
C LEU A 316 -4.08 11.17 28.29
N TYR A 317 -4.48 11.29 29.54
CA TYR A 317 -4.61 12.60 30.22
C TYR A 317 -3.24 13.21 30.54
N ALA A 318 -2.28 12.42 30.96
CA ALA A 318 -0.94 12.87 31.31
C ALA A 318 -0.16 13.48 30.13
N TRP A 319 -0.48 13.05 28.90
CA TRP A 319 0.11 13.59 27.68
C TRP A 319 -0.56 14.86 27.17
N LYS A 320 -1.17 15.64 28.06
CA LYS A 320 -1.68 16.97 27.70
C LYS A 320 -0.52 17.88 27.30
N ALA A 321 -0.63 18.48 26.12
CA ALA A 321 0.40 19.38 25.59
C ALA A 321 0.51 20.63 26.48
N LYS A 322 1.74 21.02 26.84
CA LYS A 322 2.03 22.13 27.76
C LYS A 322 2.03 23.50 27.09
N ASP A 323 2.11 23.52 25.78
CA ASP A 323 2.29 24.73 24.94
C ASP A 323 0.97 25.23 24.31
N PHE A 324 -0.20 24.74 24.77
CA PHE A 324 -1.52 25.10 24.26
C PHE A 324 -2.47 25.57 25.36
#